data_90b1d9fdf2bd03940f2ca1e16484d8bc
#
_entry.id   90b1d9fdf2bd03940f2ca1e16484d8bc
#
_cell.length_a   1.000
_cell.length_b   1.000
_cell.length_c   1.000
_cell.angle_alpha   90.00
_cell.angle_beta   90.00
_cell.angle_gamma   90.00
#
_symmetry.space_group_name_H-M   'P 1'
#
loop_
_entity.id
_entity.type
_entity.pdbx_description
1 polymer ?
#
loop_
_entity_poly.entity_id
_entity_poly.type
_entity_poly.pdbx_seq_one_letter_code
_entity_poly.pdbx_strand_id
1 'polypeptide(L)'
;MGTTVTSNLGLIKPDLSESIRENLPTFAGWATQNGINQDKLDALFRASTGTYTLTWGGTTTPPVLGTGGFTEGKYIRLFPRMVVVFFRIFAGTTGFTAGSGSYTLNLPFAMDSSFAAFSHTAPIGKMVFMDSSAAVTSSAFPLIYSPTSSLVFARPSEGGTWTAALPVAPGQSDRYSGYMMYPTTAA
;
A
#
# COMPACT_ATOMS: atom_id res chain seq x y z
N MET A 1 26.86 20.92 -30.34
CA MET A 1 25.45 20.48 -30.04
C MET A 1 25.17 20.71 -28.59
N GLY A 2 24.38 21.72 -28.29
CA GLY A 2 23.96 21.98 -26.93
C GLY A 2 22.62 21.30 -26.63
N THR A 3 22.63 20.21 -25.89
CA THR A 3 21.40 19.65 -25.31
C THR A 3 21.30 20.12 -23.88
N THR A 4 20.22 20.81 -23.54
CA THR A 4 19.93 21.16 -22.14
C THR A 4 19.11 20.03 -21.49
N VAL A 5 19.62 19.51 -20.39
CA VAL A 5 18.88 18.53 -19.58
C VAL A 5 17.97 19.30 -18.63
N THR A 6 16.68 19.03 -18.67
CA THR A 6 15.76 19.58 -17.68
C THR A 6 15.94 18.87 -16.35
N SER A 7 16.28 19.60 -15.30
CA SER A 7 16.79 19.07 -14.02
C SER A 7 15.80 18.17 -13.24
N ASN A 8 14.50 18.28 -13.50
CA ASN A 8 13.50 17.56 -12.69
C ASN A 8 13.09 16.18 -13.22
N LEU A 9 13.24 15.94 -14.52
CA LEU A 9 12.84 14.68 -15.14
C LEU A 9 13.95 14.05 -15.97
N GLY A 10 15.14 14.68 -16.08
CA GLY A 10 16.23 14.23 -16.93
C GLY A 10 15.85 14.22 -18.43
N LEU A 11 14.83 14.97 -18.82
CA LEU A 11 14.42 15.08 -20.22
C LEU A 11 15.42 15.93 -20.99
N ILE A 12 15.80 15.46 -22.17
CA ILE A 12 16.70 16.18 -23.04
C ILE A 12 15.87 17.10 -23.94
N LYS A 13 16.14 18.39 -23.86
CA LYS A 13 15.50 19.40 -24.72
C LYS A 13 16.41 19.61 -25.95
N PRO A 14 15.87 19.53 -27.17
CA PRO A 14 16.62 19.91 -28.37
C PRO A 14 17.05 21.37 -28.29
N ASP A 15 18.26 21.69 -28.71
CA ASP A 15 18.69 23.07 -28.86
C ASP A 15 18.07 23.65 -30.13
N LEU A 16 17.16 24.59 -29.94
CA LEU A 16 16.46 25.26 -31.04
C LEU A 16 17.31 26.34 -31.74
N SER A 17 18.54 26.58 -31.31
CA SER A 17 19.47 27.50 -31.91
C SER A 17 20.17 26.99 -33.16
N GLU A 18 20.12 25.69 -33.40
CA GLU A 18 20.73 25.02 -34.55
C GLU A 18 19.87 25.24 -35.82
N SER A 19 20.55 25.50 -36.94
CA SER A 19 19.88 25.68 -38.23
C SER A 19 19.20 24.38 -38.70
N ILE A 20 18.10 24.50 -39.45
CA ILE A 20 17.34 23.35 -39.95
C ILE A 20 18.22 22.41 -40.79
N ARG A 21 19.27 22.90 -41.45
CA ARG A 21 20.20 22.09 -42.24
C ARG A 21 21.13 21.23 -41.39
N GLU A 22 21.56 21.72 -40.26
CA GLU A 22 22.41 20.96 -39.32
C GLU A 22 21.57 19.93 -38.55
N ASN A 23 20.29 20.15 -38.42
CA ASN A 23 19.36 19.27 -37.73
C ASN A 23 18.81 18.09 -38.55
N LEU A 24 18.98 18.09 -39.91
CA LEU A 24 18.54 16.97 -40.74
C LEU A 24 19.20 15.62 -40.36
N PRO A 25 20.52 15.56 -40.06
CA PRO A 25 21.11 14.34 -39.52
C PRO A 25 20.68 13.99 -38.09
N THR A 26 20.21 15.00 -37.32
CA THR A 26 19.82 14.86 -35.91
C THR A 26 18.35 14.52 -35.73
N PHE A 27 17.55 14.52 -36.83
CA PHE A 27 16.14 14.13 -36.74
C PHE A 27 15.96 12.71 -36.19
N ALA A 28 16.82 11.78 -36.60
CA ALA A 28 16.84 10.43 -36.04
C ALA A 28 17.26 10.43 -34.56
N GLY A 29 18.21 11.30 -34.18
CA GLY A 29 18.61 11.51 -32.79
C GLY A 29 17.50 12.11 -31.97
N TRP A 30 16.76 13.08 -32.52
CA TRP A 30 15.61 13.68 -31.86
C TRP A 30 14.44 12.68 -31.68
N ALA A 31 14.17 11.85 -32.70
CA ALA A 31 13.17 10.79 -32.63
C ALA A 31 13.55 9.75 -31.58
N THR A 32 14.85 9.39 -31.50
CA THR A 32 15.37 8.49 -30.46
C THR A 32 15.23 9.10 -29.07
N GLN A 33 15.54 10.39 -28.90
CA GLN A 33 15.38 11.07 -27.61
C GLN A 33 13.93 11.20 -27.20
N ASN A 34 12.99 11.43 -28.13
CA ASN A 34 11.57 11.39 -27.85
C ASN A 34 11.13 10.01 -27.38
N GLY A 35 11.60 8.94 -28.00
CA GLY A 35 11.37 7.57 -27.55
C GLY A 35 11.88 7.36 -26.12
N ILE A 36 13.13 7.75 -25.84
CA ILE A 36 13.71 7.67 -24.49
C ILE A 36 12.89 8.50 -23.46
N ASN A 37 12.41 9.68 -23.85
CA ASN A 37 11.59 10.52 -22.97
C ASN A 37 10.22 9.87 -22.71
N GLN A 38 9.60 9.27 -23.70
CA GLN A 38 8.37 8.51 -23.54
C GLN A 38 8.57 7.30 -22.65
N ASP A 39 9.64 6.53 -22.85
CA ASP A 39 9.96 5.38 -21.99
C ASP A 39 10.16 5.79 -20.53
N LYS A 40 10.80 6.94 -20.29
CA LYS A 40 10.96 7.48 -18.94
C LYS A 40 9.61 7.91 -18.33
N LEU A 41 8.75 8.54 -19.13
CA LEU A 41 7.41 8.92 -18.67
C LEU A 41 6.56 7.69 -18.39
N ASP A 42 6.59 6.69 -19.27
CA ASP A 42 5.90 5.42 -19.08
C ASP A 42 6.39 4.70 -17.82
N ALA A 43 7.72 4.72 -17.58
CA ALA A 43 8.28 4.15 -16.36
C ALA A 43 7.82 4.88 -15.09
N LEU A 44 7.66 6.22 -15.16
CA LEU A 44 7.14 7.03 -14.06
C LEU A 44 5.66 6.75 -13.78
N PHE A 45 4.87 6.49 -14.83
CA PHE A 45 3.42 6.31 -14.71
C PHE A 45 2.98 4.84 -14.71
N ARG A 46 3.90 3.91 -14.94
CA ARG A 46 3.56 2.49 -14.94
C ARG A 46 3.22 2.02 -13.52
N ALA A 47 1.97 1.63 -13.34
CA ALA A 47 1.55 0.94 -12.13
C ALA A 47 2.23 -0.45 -12.08
N SER A 48 2.84 -0.79 -10.97
CA SER A 48 3.33 -2.14 -10.72
C SER A 48 2.43 -2.85 -9.70
N THR A 49 2.20 -4.13 -9.90
CA THR A 49 1.39 -4.95 -9.01
C THR A 49 2.24 -6.07 -8.43
N GLY A 50 1.89 -6.51 -7.24
CA GLY A 50 2.57 -7.63 -6.61
C GLY A 50 1.81 -8.18 -5.42
N THR A 51 2.38 -9.23 -4.85
CA THR A 51 1.92 -9.81 -3.59
C THR A 51 2.94 -9.55 -2.50
N TYR A 52 2.49 -9.56 -1.25
CA TYR A 52 3.38 -9.49 -0.11
C TYR A 52 2.88 -10.42 1.01
N THR A 53 3.77 -10.80 1.89
CA THR A 53 3.40 -11.60 3.07
C THR A 53 2.71 -10.71 4.07
N LEU A 54 1.38 -10.81 4.14
CA LEU A 54 0.58 -10.13 5.13
C LEU A 54 0.75 -10.83 6.48
N THR A 55 1.13 -10.07 7.50
CA THR A 55 1.21 -10.55 8.88
C THR A 55 0.06 -9.94 9.67
N TRP A 56 -0.78 -10.80 10.23
CA TRP A 56 -1.75 -10.42 11.24
C TRP A 56 -1.13 -10.64 12.61
N GLY A 57 -0.76 -9.57 13.26
CA GLY A 57 -0.08 -9.58 14.55
C GLY A 57 -0.98 -9.17 15.71
N GLY A 58 -0.45 -9.31 16.91
CA GLY A 58 -0.99 -8.76 18.13
C GLY A 58 0.14 -8.11 18.93
N THR A 59 -0.16 -7.03 19.65
CA THR A 59 0.88 -6.33 20.44
C THR A 59 1.40 -7.14 21.62
N THR A 60 0.66 -8.15 22.08
CA THR A 60 1.07 -9.06 23.16
C THR A 60 1.29 -10.47 22.61
N THR A 61 0.24 -11.07 22.04
CA THR A 61 0.30 -12.41 21.46
C THR A 61 -0.38 -12.37 20.09
N PRO A 62 0.30 -12.80 19.00
CA PRO A 62 -0.32 -12.82 17.68
C PRO A 62 -1.45 -13.86 17.62
N PRO A 63 -2.48 -13.64 16.78
CA PRO A 63 -3.48 -14.65 16.49
C PRO A 63 -2.85 -15.87 15.82
N VAL A 64 -3.40 -17.06 16.10
CA VAL A 64 -3.08 -18.29 15.37
C VAL A 64 -4.24 -18.61 14.45
N LEU A 65 -4.00 -18.66 13.16
CA LEU A 65 -5.08 -18.78 12.16
C LEU A 65 -5.82 -20.13 12.21
N GLY A 66 -5.15 -21.20 12.66
CA GLY A 66 -5.74 -22.54 12.68
C GLY A 66 -5.80 -23.20 11.30
N THR A 67 -6.46 -24.34 11.24
CA THR A 67 -6.54 -25.18 10.02
C THR A 67 -7.36 -24.49 8.95
N GLY A 68 -6.76 -24.39 7.75
CA GLY A 68 -7.37 -23.69 6.60
C GLY A 68 -7.36 -22.17 6.69
N GLY A 69 -6.83 -21.61 7.78
CA GLY A 69 -6.65 -20.17 7.89
C GLY A 69 -5.53 -19.64 7.00
N PHE A 70 -5.67 -18.43 6.51
CA PHE A 70 -4.65 -17.79 5.67
C PHE A 70 -4.68 -16.26 5.78
N THR A 71 -3.57 -15.66 5.40
CA THR A 71 -3.46 -14.23 5.12
C THR A 71 -3.02 -14.04 3.68
N GLU A 72 -3.55 -13.04 3.01
CA GLU A 72 -3.17 -12.66 1.65
C GLU A 72 -3.08 -11.16 1.53
N GLY A 73 -1.99 -10.69 0.95
CA GLY A 73 -1.75 -9.28 0.66
C GLY A 73 -1.36 -9.06 -0.80
N LYS A 74 -2.00 -8.10 -1.45
CA LYS A 74 -1.69 -7.63 -2.79
C LYS A 74 -1.52 -6.14 -2.79
N TYR A 75 -0.69 -5.63 -3.66
CA TYR A 75 -0.51 -4.18 -3.80
C TYR A 75 -0.51 -3.75 -5.27
N ILE A 76 -0.88 -2.50 -5.47
CA ILE A 76 -0.68 -1.74 -6.70
C ILE A 76 0.14 -0.52 -6.32
N ARG A 77 1.31 -0.38 -6.91
CA ARG A 77 2.12 0.83 -6.78
C ARG A 77 1.71 1.78 -7.88
N LEU A 78 1.04 2.86 -7.50
CA LEU A 78 0.63 3.96 -8.37
C LEU A 78 1.69 5.04 -8.24
N PHE A 79 2.44 5.31 -9.29
CA PHE A 79 3.57 6.23 -9.24
C PHE A 79 4.68 5.82 -8.25
N PRO A 80 5.86 6.45 -8.27
CA PRO A 80 6.96 6.06 -7.38
C PRO A 80 6.64 6.17 -5.88
N ARG A 81 5.60 6.94 -5.52
CA ARG A 81 5.35 7.33 -4.13
C ARG A 81 3.96 6.98 -3.58
N MET A 82 3.11 6.28 -4.30
CA MET A 82 1.77 5.92 -3.82
C MET A 82 1.56 4.42 -3.94
N VAL A 83 1.04 3.81 -2.88
CA VAL A 83 0.70 2.39 -2.86
C VAL A 83 -0.73 2.21 -2.43
N VAL A 84 -1.46 1.36 -3.15
CA VAL A 84 -2.75 0.82 -2.75
C VAL A 84 -2.54 -0.64 -2.39
N VAL A 85 -2.96 -1.03 -1.21
CA VAL A 85 -2.86 -2.39 -0.68
C VAL A 85 -4.24 -2.95 -0.53
N PHE A 86 -4.42 -4.19 -0.96
CA PHE A 86 -5.60 -5.00 -0.70
C PHE A 86 -5.19 -6.20 0.14
N PHE A 87 -6.00 -6.56 1.10
CA PHE A 87 -5.71 -7.70 1.95
C PHE A 87 -6.96 -8.48 2.31
N ARG A 88 -6.76 -9.75 2.62
CA ARG A 88 -7.76 -10.60 3.25
C ARG A 88 -7.13 -11.54 4.25
N ILE A 89 -7.90 -11.85 5.28
CA ILE A 89 -7.55 -12.77 6.35
C ILE A 89 -8.73 -13.70 6.53
N PHE A 90 -8.46 -14.97 6.68
CA PHE A 90 -9.44 -15.99 7.04
C PHE A 90 -8.97 -16.69 8.31
N ALA A 91 -9.76 -16.59 9.35
CA ALA A 91 -9.58 -17.40 10.55
C ALA A 91 -10.05 -18.82 10.24
N GLY A 92 -9.17 -19.79 10.41
CA GLY A 92 -9.45 -21.17 10.03
C GLY A 92 -10.63 -21.79 10.79
N THR A 93 -11.03 -22.96 10.33
CA THR A 93 -12.24 -23.63 10.84
C THR A 93 -12.01 -24.36 12.17
N THR A 94 -10.77 -24.69 12.51
CA THR A 94 -10.40 -25.34 13.78
C THR A 94 -9.05 -24.86 14.26
N GLY A 95 -8.85 -24.83 15.59
CA GLY A 95 -7.56 -24.45 16.18
C GLY A 95 -7.22 -22.96 16.07
N PHE A 96 -8.18 -22.12 15.72
CA PHE A 96 -8.00 -20.67 15.77
C PHE A 96 -7.87 -20.20 17.21
N THR A 97 -6.92 -19.29 17.45
CA THR A 97 -6.82 -18.54 18.72
C THR A 97 -6.71 -17.05 18.42
N ALA A 98 -7.48 -16.27 19.13
CA ALA A 98 -7.56 -14.83 18.92
C ALA A 98 -6.29 -14.07 19.31
N GLY A 99 -5.38 -14.68 20.07
CA GLY A 99 -4.23 -13.97 20.63
C GLY A 99 -4.63 -12.91 21.65
N SER A 100 -3.82 -11.88 21.81
CA SER A 100 -4.10 -10.79 22.78
C SER A 100 -3.41 -9.48 22.41
N GLY A 101 -3.90 -8.39 23.02
CA GLY A 101 -3.44 -7.03 22.72
C GLY A 101 -4.17 -6.43 21.51
N SER A 102 -3.65 -5.32 21.01
CA SER A 102 -4.18 -4.68 19.80
C SER A 102 -3.71 -5.41 18.56
N TYR A 103 -4.62 -5.67 17.63
CA TYR A 103 -4.27 -6.31 16.36
C TYR A 103 -3.58 -5.36 15.41
N THR A 104 -2.61 -5.91 14.70
CA THR A 104 -1.73 -5.16 13.80
C THR A 104 -1.63 -5.83 12.44
N LEU A 105 -1.44 -5.00 11.41
CA LEU A 105 -1.12 -5.44 10.05
C LEU A 105 0.18 -4.77 9.60
N ASN A 106 1.03 -5.52 8.92
CA ASN A 106 2.23 -4.96 8.32
C ASN A 106 1.93 -4.31 6.96
N LEU A 107 2.81 -3.41 6.55
CA LEU A 107 2.79 -2.79 5.23
C LEU A 107 3.85 -3.44 4.32
N PRO A 108 3.59 -3.56 2.99
CA PRO A 108 4.60 -4.04 2.04
C PRO A 108 5.78 -3.07 1.83
N PHE A 109 5.54 -1.79 2.04
CA PHE A 109 6.55 -0.72 1.91
C PHE A 109 6.43 0.25 3.08
N ALA A 110 7.56 0.81 3.48
CA ALA A 110 7.56 1.84 4.52
C ALA A 110 6.76 3.07 4.08
N MET A 111 5.95 3.61 4.97
CA MET A 111 5.28 4.88 4.74
C MET A 111 6.29 6.03 4.74
N ASP A 112 6.07 7.03 3.90
CA ASP A 112 6.87 8.24 3.90
C ASP A 112 6.75 8.95 5.26
N SER A 113 7.87 9.23 5.90
CA SER A 113 7.92 9.79 7.24
C SER A 113 7.25 11.16 7.36
N SER A 114 7.23 11.95 6.27
CA SER A 114 6.55 13.25 6.25
C SER A 114 5.01 13.12 6.38
N PHE A 115 4.46 11.97 5.97
CA PHE A 115 3.03 11.68 6.09
C PHE A 115 2.69 10.83 7.33
N ALA A 116 3.67 10.14 7.88
CA ALA A 116 3.48 9.29 9.05
C ALA A 116 2.91 10.06 10.26
N ALA A 117 3.28 11.32 10.42
CA ALA A 117 2.78 12.18 11.48
C ALA A 117 1.26 12.45 11.40
N PHE A 118 0.69 12.48 10.19
CA PHE A 118 -0.74 12.71 9.99
C PHE A 118 -1.58 11.44 10.17
N SER A 119 -0.97 10.29 10.04
CA SER A 119 -1.68 9.01 10.01
C SER A 119 -2.20 8.55 11.37
N HIS A 120 -1.75 9.13 12.47
CA HIS A 120 -2.32 8.89 13.80
C HIS A 120 -3.78 9.34 13.93
N THR A 121 -4.19 10.29 13.14
CA THR A 121 -5.53 10.90 13.21
C THR A 121 -6.32 10.70 11.93
N ALA A 122 -5.64 10.42 10.81
CA ALA A 122 -6.27 10.21 9.52
C ALA A 122 -6.22 8.71 9.15
N PRO A 123 -7.35 8.09 8.80
CA PRO A 123 -7.35 6.72 8.33
C PRO A 123 -6.65 6.61 6.98
N ILE A 124 -5.79 5.60 6.84
CA ILE A 124 -5.13 5.27 5.57
C ILE A 124 -5.90 4.24 4.76
N GLY A 125 -6.98 3.70 5.31
CA GLY A 125 -7.77 2.67 4.65
C GLY A 125 -8.95 2.23 5.49
N LYS A 126 -9.57 1.14 5.04
CA LYS A 126 -10.76 0.56 5.67
C LYS A 126 -10.67 -0.96 5.66
N MET A 127 -11.13 -1.57 6.72
CA MET A 127 -11.30 -3.01 6.85
C MET A 127 -12.78 -3.34 7.07
N VAL A 128 -13.23 -4.41 6.47
CA VAL A 128 -14.55 -5.04 6.70
C VAL A 128 -14.31 -6.35 7.44
N PHE A 129 -15.03 -6.54 8.50
CA PHE A 129 -15.11 -7.75 9.28
C PHE A 129 -16.45 -8.46 9.02
N MET A 130 -16.39 -9.76 8.78
CA MET A 130 -17.55 -10.63 8.64
C MET A 130 -17.47 -11.71 9.71
N ASP A 131 -18.36 -11.62 10.69
CA ASP A 131 -18.51 -12.62 11.74
C ASP A 131 -19.28 -13.83 11.19
N SER A 132 -18.69 -14.99 11.23
CA SER A 132 -19.30 -16.23 10.75
C SER A 132 -20.33 -16.81 11.74
N SER A 133 -20.26 -16.44 13.01
CA SER A 133 -21.16 -16.89 14.07
C SER A 133 -22.46 -16.11 14.15
N ALA A 134 -22.45 -14.86 13.68
CA ALA A 134 -23.62 -14.02 13.59
C ALA A 134 -24.17 -14.06 12.15
N ALA A 135 -25.47 -14.08 11.99
CA ALA A 135 -26.12 -14.02 10.67
C ALA A 135 -25.73 -12.71 9.94
N VAL A 136 -24.54 -12.73 9.32
CA VAL A 136 -23.98 -11.68 8.45
C VAL A 136 -24.05 -10.27 9.02
N THR A 137 -23.27 -9.98 10.04
CA THR A 137 -22.94 -8.61 10.39
C THR A 137 -21.58 -8.25 9.81
N SER A 138 -21.56 -7.39 8.79
CA SER A 138 -20.32 -6.79 8.32
C SER A 138 -20.14 -5.45 9.02
N SER A 139 -19.08 -5.33 9.80
CA SER A 139 -18.66 -4.06 10.40
C SER A 139 -17.45 -3.51 9.64
N ALA A 140 -17.42 -2.21 9.46
CA ALA A 140 -16.34 -1.56 8.73
C ALA A 140 -15.56 -0.64 9.66
N PHE A 141 -14.23 -0.82 9.68
CA PHE A 141 -13.32 -0.10 10.56
C PHE A 141 -12.29 0.69 9.78
N PRO A 142 -12.00 1.94 10.17
CA PRO A 142 -10.86 2.67 9.64
C PRO A 142 -9.55 2.00 10.06
N LEU A 143 -8.57 2.05 9.18
CA LEU A 143 -7.21 1.59 9.42
C LEU A 143 -6.30 2.79 9.65
N ILE A 144 -5.54 2.77 10.72
CA ILE A 144 -4.66 3.85 11.16
C ILE A 144 -3.23 3.31 11.23
N TYR A 145 -2.29 4.06 10.69
CA TYR A 145 -0.87 3.74 10.79
C TYR A 145 -0.27 4.31 12.07
N SER A 146 0.56 3.53 12.74
CA SER A 146 1.37 3.98 13.88
C SER A 146 2.83 4.18 13.45
N PRO A 147 3.35 5.41 13.41
CA PRO A 147 4.74 5.65 13.03
C PRO A 147 5.75 5.10 14.03
N THR A 148 5.37 4.94 15.29
CA THR A 148 6.27 4.39 16.32
C THR A 148 6.52 2.90 16.18
N SER A 149 5.53 2.15 15.66
CA SER A 149 5.64 0.70 15.46
C SER A 149 5.74 0.30 13.98
N SER A 150 5.55 1.25 13.05
CA SER A 150 5.45 0.99 11.61
C SER A 150 4.38 -0.03 11.23
N LEU A 151 3.33 -0.11 12.04
CA LEU A 151 2.23 -1.07 11.90
C LEU A 151 0.90 -0.35 11.71
N VAL A 152 -0.06 -1.04 11.14
CA VAL A 152 -1.43 -0.55 10.95
C VAL A 152 -2.35 -1.18 11.97
N PHE A 153 -3.20 -0.37 12.57
CA PHE A 153 -4.21 -0.77 13.53
C PHE A 153 -5.60 -0.49 12.98
N ALA A 154 -6.53 -1.42 13.16
CA ALA A 154 -7.94 -1.11 12.97
C ALA A 154 -8.48 -0.36 14.20
N ARG A 155 -9.22 0.72 13.96
CA ARG A 155 -9.81 1.55 15.02
C ARG A 155 -11.32 1.56 14.88
N PRO A 156 -12.06 0.93 15.82
CA PRO A 156 -13.50 1.04 15.87
C PRO A 156 -13.95 2.49 16.12
N SER A 157 -15.17 2.83 15.72
CA SER A 157 -15.76 4.15 15.90
C SER A 157 -15.93 4.55 17.38
N GLU A 158 -15.92 3.58 18.26
CA GLU A 158 -16.16 3.77 19.71
C GLU A 158 -14.90 4.12 20.52
N GLY A 159 -13.79 4.36 19.82
CA GLY A 159 -12.48 4.60 20.45
C GLY A 159 -11.74 3.29 20.76
N GLY A 160 -10.41 3.40 20.89
CA GLY A 160 -9.55 2.24 21.08
C GLY A 160 -9.08 1.60 19.79
N THR A 161 -8.40 0.48 19.91
CA THR A 161 -7.90 -0.33 18.79
C THR A 161 -8.60 -1.68 18.76
N TRP A 162 -8.64 -2.31 17.60
CA TRP A 162 -9.17 -3.66 17.47
C TRP A 162 -8.34 -4.65 18.30
N THR A 163 -9.04 -5.41 19.15
CA THR A 163 -8.45 -6.38 20.09
C THR A 163 -9.24 -7.69 20.05
N ALA A 164 -8.82 -8.67 20.81
CA ALA A 164 -9.55 -9.93 20.99
C ALA A 164 -10.96 -9.77 21.62
N ALA A 165 -11.28 -8.59 22.15
CA ALA A 165 -12.56 -8.33 22.81
C ALA A 165 -13.38 -7.23 22.12
N LEU A 166 -12.76 -6.36 21.34
CA LEU A 166 -13.41 -5.17 20.77
C LEU A 166 -13.12 -5.03 19.26
N PRO A 167 -14.08 -4.60 18.45
CA PRO A 167 -15.51 -4.40 18.74
C PRO A 167 -16.28 -5.72 18.79
N VAL A 168 -15.71 -6.78 18.20
CA VAL A 168 -16.23 -8.16 18.21
C VAL A 168 -15.04 -9.09 18.35
N ALA A 169 -15.17 -10.07 19.22
CA ALA A 169 -14.12 -11.10 19.38
C ALA A 169 -13.96 -11.90 18.08
N PRO A 170 -12.75 -12.00 17.54
CA PRO A 170 -12.50 -12.86 16.39
C PRO A 170 -12.79 -14.33 16.73
N GLY A 171 -13.48 -15.00 15.83
CA GLY A 171 -13.87 -16.40 15.95
C GLY A 171 -13.37 -17.25 14.80
N GLN A 172 -13.65 -18.55 14.88
CA GLN A 172 -13.38 -19.49 13.80
C GLN A 172 -14.22 -19.14 12.57
N SER A 173 -13.65 -19.33 11.39
CA SER A 173 -14.27 -19.05 10.08
C SER A 173 -14.56 -17.56 9.80
N ASP A 174 -14.15 -16.65 10.65
CA ASP A 174 -14.28 -15.22 10.43
C ASP A 174 -13.41 -14.74 9.28
N ARG A 175 -13.88 -13.69 8.63
CA ARG A 175 -13.22 -13.11 7.46
C ARG A 175 -12.99 -11.62 7.65
N TYR A 176 -11.82 -11.18 7.27
CA TYR A 176 -11.41 -9.79 7.28
C TYR A 176 -10.87 -9.45 5.90
N SER A 177 -11.31 -8.37 5.34
CA SER A 177 -10.80 -7.86 4.08
C SER A 177 -10.79 -6.35 4.07
N GLY A 178 -9.87 -5.77 3.34
CA GLY A 178 -9.78 -4.32 3.30
C GLY A 178 -8.78 -3.82 2.29
N TYR A 179 -8.63 -2.51 2.34
CA TYR A 179 -7.63 -1.80 1.55
C TYR A 179 -6.97 -0.70 2.37
N MET A 180 -5.78 -0.34 1.97
CA MET A 180 -5.01 0.80 2.47
C MET A 180 -4.42 1.57 1.30
N MET A 181 -4.34 2.89 1.42
CA MET A 181 -3.69 3.76 0.45
C MET A 181 -2.81 4.75 1.21
N TYR A 182 -1.53 4.78 0.88
CA TYR A 182 -0.58 5.62 1.59
C TYR A 182 0.63 5.98 0.72
N PRO A 183 1.28 7.12 0.98
CA PRO A 183 2.52 7.49 0.33
C PRO A 183 3.70 6.69 0.88
N THR A 184 4.63 6.33 0.00
CA THR A 184 5.87 5.65 0.35
C THR A 184 7.06 6.53 0.05
N THR A 185 8.21 6.24 0.67
CA THR A 185 9.48 6.78 0.21
C THR A 185 9.72 6.32 -1.23
N ALA A 186 10.24 7.19 -2.08
CA ALA A 186 10.66 6.81 -3.42
C ALA A 186 11.71 5.69 -3.30
N ALA A 187 11.52 4.61 -4.07
CA ALA A 187 12.56 3.60 -4.25
C ALA A 187 13.57 4.10 -5.28
#